data_f4816af179746249fc06c14d6999b0f0
#
_entry.id   f4816af179746249fc06c14d6999b0f0
#
_cell.length_a   1.000
_cell.length_b   1.000
_cell.length_c   1.000
_cell.angle_alpha   90.00
_cell.angle_beta   90.00
_cell.angle_gamma   90.00
#
_symmetry.space_group_name_H-M   'P 1'
#
loop_
_entity.id
_entity.type
_entity.pdbx_description
1 polymer ?
#
loop_
_entity_poly.entity_id
_entity_poly.type
_entity_poly.pdbx_seq_one_letter_code
_entity_poly.pdbx_strand_id
1 'polypeptide(L)'
;MQLPEYTKVHNRFRLNGFHYNREDLKEVAYSFIKEGDQFERFLGDFLMDWLDASDSIFLETSGTTASPKRMAFKKQALVKSAIATGDFFNVSVGDTALHCLPANFIAGKMMLIRAMILGFSLDLVSPARNPFHKNQKAYDFVAMTPMQAYHSLPHMDQIKTLIVGGAPVSIALQKALLKSGVKGYETYGMTETLSHIAVRTMRDPLGTFQCLPHIKIHQEERGCLVVNAPLLDVVDLVTNDQIEIINTNTFRLIGRVDNVINSGGVKLHPEQIEQKLAAVLSHSFFIGSLPDPTLGEKVILALKDQLESPWEAIAKKIKTIEGLTSYERPKTLVVFSSFVETHSGKVKRDKTLALKPLYSLDL
;
A
#
# COMPACT_ATOMS: atom_id res chain seq x y z
N MET A 1 8.45 -29.25 -7.07
CA MET A 1 9.00 -29.14 -5.70
C MET A 1 7.81 -29.07 -4.75
N GLN A 2 7.81 -29.80 -3.64
CA GLN A 2 6.73 -29.71 -2.64
C GLN A 2 6.81 -28.37 -1.94
N LEU A 3 5.67 -27.67 -1.81
CA LEU A 3 5.61 -26.38 -1.09
C LEU A 3 5.92 -26.59 0.39
N PRO A 4 6.66 -25.67 1.05
CA PRO A 4 6.91 -25.77 2.48
C PRO A 4 5.60 -25.63 3.26
N GLU A 5 5.48 -26.35 4.36
CA GLU A 5 4.40 -26.20 5.31
C GLU A 5 4.60 -24.96 6.18
N TYR A 6 3.51 -24.36 6.67
CA TYR A 6 3.55 -23.20 7.57
C TYR A 6 4.28 -23.50 8.91
N THR A 7 4.41 -24.79 9.25
CA THR A 7 5.15 -25.25 10.45
C THR A 7 6.67 -25.18 10.26
N LYS A 8 7.17 -24.96 9.05
CA LYS A 8 8.60 -24.94 8.75
C LYS A 8 9.16 -23.53 8.82
N VAL A 9 10.38 -23.42 9.33
CA VAL A 9 11.22 -22.25 9.22
C VAL A 9 12.42 -22.66 8.37
N HIS A 10 12.76 -21.85 7.36
CA HIS A 10 13.86 -22.17 6.46
C HIS A 10 15.18 -22.22 7.22
N ASN A 11 16.02 -23.24 6.98
CA ASN A 11 17.29 -23.46 7.70
C ASN A 11 18.36 -22.37 7.47
N ARG A 12 18.15 -21.46 6.53
CA ARG A 12 19.00 -20.28 6.29
C ARG A 12 18.41 -18.99 6.82
N PHE A 13 17.19 -19.04 7.36
CA PHE A 13 16.59 -17.86 7.97
C PHE A 13 17.45 -17.32 9.10
N ARG A 14 17.64 -16.01 9.12
CA ARG A 14 18.32 -15.28 10.20
C ARG A 14 17.47 -14.07 10.61
N LEU A 15 17.47 -13.77 11.89
CA LEU A 15 16.87 -12.58 12.46
C LEU A 15 17.93 -11.79 13.20
N ASN A 16 18.19 -10.54 12.79
CA ASN A 16 19.27 -9.69 13.33
C ASN A 16 20.63 -10.40 13.36
N GLY A 17 20.92 -11.20 12.32
CA GLY A 17 22.18 -11.93 12.17
C GLY A 17 22.22 -13.31 12.85
N PHE A 18 21.27 -13.64 13.73
CA PHE A 18 21.22 -14.91 14.43
C PHE A 18 20.30 -15.91 13.73
N HIS A 19 20.72 -17.17 13.71
CA HIS A 19 19.91 -18.27 13.20
C HIS A 19 18.96 -18.76 14.28
N TYR A 20 17.69 -18.91 13.91
CA TYR A 20 16.64 -19.43 14.80
C TYR A 20 15.83 -20.51 14.09
N ASN A 21 15.62 -21.63 14.75
CA ASN A 21 14.61 -22.61 14.38
C ASN A 21 13.23 -22.21 14.92
N ARG A 22 12.21 -23.05 14.72
CA ARG A 22 10.85 -22.75 15.16
C ARG A 22 10.70 -22.62 16.69
N GLU A 23 11.39 -23.47 17.44
CA GLU A 23 11.32 -23.44 18.92
C GLU A 23 12.06 -22.22 19.47
N ASP A 24 13.26 -21.93 18.94
CA ASP A 24 14.00 -20.72 19.32
C ASP A 24 13.18 -19.44 19.08
N LEU A 25 12.40 -19.39 18.00
CA LEU A 25 11.54 -18.25 17.71
C LEU A 25 10.41 -18.03 18.72
N LYS A 26 9.97 -19.07 19.44
CA LYS A 26 9.01 -18.92 20.55
C LYS A 26 9.64 -18.16 21.71
N GLU A 27 10.88 -18.48 22.05
CA GLU A 27 11.62 -17.77 23.10
C GLU A 27 11.89 -16.31 22.71
N VAL A 28 12.26 -16.07 21.44
CA VAL A 28 12.41 -14.72 20.88
C VAL A 28 11.11 -13.93 20.95
N ALA A 29 9.98 -14.57 20.58
CA ALA A 29 8.65 -13.95 20.66
C ALA A 29 8.29 -13.56 22.10
N TYR A 30 8.55 -14.44 23.05
CA TYR A 30 8.34 -14.16 24.47
C TYR A 30 9.20 -13.00 24.97
N SER A 31 10.49 -12.97 24.62
CA SER A 31 11.40 -11.88 24.94
C SER A 31 10.93 -10.54 24.36
N PHE A 32 10.50 -10.52 23.08
CA PHE A 32 9.94 -9.32 22.46
C PHE A 32 8.69 -8.79 23.17
N ILE A 33 7.80 -9.68 23.66
CA ILE A 33 6.61 -9.27 24.39
C ILE A 33 6.96 -8.69 25.78
N LYS A 34 7.92 -9.28 26.47
CA LYS A 34 8.24 -8.92 27.86
C LYS A 34 9.22 -7.75 27.98
N GLU A 35 10.23 -7.72 27.13
CA GLU A 35 11.39 -6.85 27.27
C GLU A 35 11.58 -5.90 26.08
N GLY A 36 10.93 -6.23 24.93
CA GLY A 36 11.10 -5.47 23.68
C GLY A 36 10.44 -4.10 23.69
N ASP A 37 10.89 -3.27 22.77
CA ASP A 37 10.23 -2.02 22.41
C ASP A 37 8.82 -2.23 21.88
N GLN A 38 8.02 -1.18 21.82
CA GLN A 38 6.62 -1.28 21.39
C GLN A 38 6.45 -1.97 20.04
N PHE A 39 7.34 -1.72 19.08
CA PHE A 39 7.25 -2.37 17.76
C PHE A 39 7.64 -3.86 17.81
N GLU A 40 8.56 -4.24 18.70
CA GLU A 40 8.95 -5.63 18.91
C GLU A 40 7.85 -6.44 19.60
N ARG A 41 7.08 -5.81 20.49
CA ARG A 41 5.89 -6.47 21.09
C ARG A 41 4.89 -6.92 20.04
N PHE A 42 4.59 -6.09 19.03
CA PHE A 42 3.72 -6.51 17.93
C PHE A 42 4.32 -7.66 17.09
N LEU A 43 5.65 -7.70 16.95
CA LEU A 43 6.33 -8.83 16.31
C LEU A 43 6.22 -10.09 17.17
N GLY A 44 6.43 -9.97 18.49
CA GLY A 44 6.30 -11.05 19.45
C GLY A 44 4.88 -11.63 19.48
N ASP A 45 3.86 -10.79 19.57
CA ASP A 45 2.45 -11.20 19.54
C ASP A 45 2.13 -11.97 18.24
N PHE A 46 2.57 -11.43 17.09
CA PHE A 46 2.38 -12.11 15.81
C PHE A 46 3.13 -13.45 15.74
N LEU A 47 4.38 -13.51 16.23
CA LEU A 47 5.15 -14.75 16.24
C LEU A 47 4.49 -15.81 17.13
N MET A 48 3.94 -15.43 18.29
CA MET A 48 3.19 -16.38 19.15
C MET A 48 1.99 -16.96 18.39
N ASP A 49 1.20 -16.12 17.72
CA ASP A 49 0.05 -16.55 16.90
C ASP A 49 0.50 -17.42 15.70
N TRP A 50 1.64 -17.08 15.08
CA TRP A 50 2.16 -17.83 13.93
C TRP A 50 2.71 -19.20 14.32
N LEU A 51 3.36 -19.28 15.49
CA LEU A 51 4.06 -20.46 15.96
C LEU A 51 3.19 -21.39 16.82
N ASP A 52 1.94 -21.04 17.08
CA ASP A 52 1.01 -21.93 17.80
C ASP A 52 0.60 -23.15 16.97
N ALA A 53 -0.22 -24.02 17.54
CA ALA A 53 -0.69 -25.25 16.90
C ALA A 53 -1.84 -25.03 15.90
N SER A 54 -2.43 -23.84 15.86
CA SER A 54 -3.54 -23.52 14.95
C SER A 54 -3.06 -23.51 13.50
N ASP A 55 -3.88 -23.98 12.58
CA ASP A 55 -3.65 -23.87 11.13
C ASP A 55 -4.05 -22.50 10.56
N SER A 56 -4.67 -21.67 11.38
CA SER A 56 -5.27 -20.40 10.99
C SER A 56 -4.80 -19.27 11.90
N ILE A 57 -4.81 -18.04 11.37
CA ILE A 57 -4.49 -16.81 12.10
C ILE A 57 -5.56 -15.76 11.85
N PHE A 58 -5.81 -14.92 12.84
CA PHE A 58 -6.75 -13.82 12.72
C PHE A 58 -6.03 -12.54 12.33
N LEU A 59 -6.57 -11.86 11.31
CA LEU A 59 -6.10 -10.56 10.86
C LEU A 59 -7.24 -9.54 10.92
N GLU A 60 -6.91 -8.30 11.23
CA GLU A 60 -7.88 -7.20 11.23
C GLU A 60 -7.76 -6.41 9.94
N THR A 61 -8.89 -6.14 9.31
CA THR A 61 -8.93 -5.24 8.15
C THR A 61 -8.89 -3.80 8.63
N SER A 62 -8.10 -2.97 8.00
CA SER A 62 -8.00 -1.52 8.27
C SER A 62 -9.18 -0.71 7.71
N GLY A 63 -10.36 -1.30 7.55
CA GLY A 63 -11.53 -0.77 6.83
C GLY A 63 -11.69 0.76 6.91
N THR A 64 -11.90 1.38 5.75
CA THR A 64 -12.10 2.84 5.64
C THR A 64 -13.48 3.28 6.08
N THR A 65 -14.46 2.37 6.12
CA THR A 65 -15.90 2.69 6.25
C THR A 65 -16.57 2.13 7.49
N ALA A 66 -16.00 1.13 8.19
CA ALA A 66 -16.62 0.47 9.34
C ALA A 66 -15.58 0.15 10.43
N SER A 67 -16.06 -0.40 11.57
CA SER A 67 -15.18 -1.02 12.56
C SER A 67 -14.28 -2.10 11.94
N PRO A 68 -13.03 -2.27 12.41
CA PRO A 68 -12.14 -3.31 11.91
C PRO A 68 -12.82 -4.68 11.95
N LYS A 69 -12.81 -5.40 10.82
CA LYS A 69 -13.33 -6.76 10.76
C LYS A 69 -12.18 -7.73 11.05
N ARG A 70 -12.39 -8.61 12.00
CA ARG A 70 -11.48 -9.72 12.30
C ARG A 70 -11.82 -10.89 11.38
N MET A 71 -10.86 -11.31 10.55
CA MET A 71 -11.01 -12.39 9.58
C MET A 71 -10.01 -13.49 9.88
N ALA A 72 -10.42 -14.74 9.73
CA ALA A 72 -9.55 -15.91 9.85
C ALA A 72 -8.93 -16.26 8.49
N PHE A 73 -7.63 -16.53 8.48
CA PHE A 73 -6.89 -16.94 7.29
C PHE A 73 -6.07 -18.18 7.60
N LYS A 74 -6.00 -19.11 6.65
CA LYS A 74 -5.14 -20.28 6.78
C LYS A 74 -3.67 -19.86 6.69
N LYS A 75 -2.86 -20.30 7.64
CA LYS A 75 -1.40 -20.05 7.62
C LYS A 75 -0.74 -20.55 6.34
N GLN A 76 -1.21 -21.68 5.81
CA GLN A 76 -0.69 -22.22 4.56
C GLN A 76 -0.98 -21.33 3.34
N ALA A 77 -2.07 -20.59 3.31
CA ALA A 77 -2.35 -19.60 2.27
C ALA A 77 -1.35 -18.43 2.32
N LEU A 78 -0.98 -17.97 3.53
CA LEU A 78 0.06 -16.94 3.73
C LEU A 78 1.44 -17.43 3.26
N VAL A 79 1.77 -18.71 3.48
CA VAL A 79 3.00 -19.33 2.92
C VAL A 79 3.00 -19.27 1.40
N LYS A 80 1.87 -19.66 0.76
CA LYS A 80 1.76 -19.62 -0.71
C LYS A 80 1.90 -18.20 -1.26
N SER A 81 1.35 -17.19 -0.57
CA SER A 81 1.54 -15.77 -0.90
C SER A 81 3.01 -15.35 -0.79
N ALA A 82 3.72 -15.80 0.25
CA ALA A 82 5.15 -15.53 0.42
C ALA A 82 5.98 -16.12 -0.73
N ILE A 83 5.68 -17.37 -1.13
CA ILE A 83 6.36 -18.05 -2.24
C ILE A 83 6.08 -17.33 -3.56
N ALA A 84 4.82 -16.97 -3.85
CA ALA A 84 4.48 -16.22 -5.07
C ALA A 84 5.27 -14.90 -5.17
N THR A 85 5.50 -14.22 -4.04
CA THR A 85 6.38 -13.04 -3.99
C THR A 85 7.83 -13.42 -4.29
N GLY A 86 8.35 -14.48 -3.68
CA GLY A 86 9.72 -14.96 -3.89
C GLY A 86 9.98 -15.32 -5.35
N ASP A 87 9.06 -16.05 -5.97
CA ASP A 87 9.14 -16.46 -7.36
C ASP A 87 9.10 -15.26 -8.31
N PHE A 88 8.19 -14.30 -8.07
CA PHE A 88 8.06 -13.11 -8.91
C PHE A 88 9.32 -12.24 -8.91
N PHE A 89 9.91 -12.03 -7.74
CA PHE A 89 11.09 -11.18 -7.58
C PHE A 89 12.43 -11.93 -7.70
N ASN A 90 12.40 -13.24 -7.98
CA ASN A 90 13.57 -14.11 -8.03
C ASN A 90 14.43 -13.99 -6.75
N VAL A 91 13.76 -14.09 -5.60
CA VAL A 91 14.41 -14.04 -4.29
C VAL A 91 15.30 -15.27 -4.11
N SER A 92 16.51 -15.05 -3.68
CA SER A 92 17.49 -16.11 -3.38
C SER A 92 17.56 -16.41 -1.88
N VAL A 93 17.81 -17.64 -1.54
CA VAL A 93 18.02 -18.06 -0.16
C VAL A 93 19.26 -17.35 0.41
N GLY A 94 19.09 -16.68 1.55
CA GLY A 94 20.14 -15.89 2.19
C GLY A 94 20.17 -14.42 1.75
N ASP A 95 19.29 -13.99 0.82
CA ASP A 95 19.13 -12.56 0.50
C ASP A 95 18.87 -11.77 1.78
N THR A 96 19.44 -10.58 1.86
CA THR A 96 19.27 -9.67 2.98
C THR A 96 17.98 -8.88 2.84
N ALA A 97 17.24 -8.75 3.94
CA ALA A 97 15.98 -7.99 3.93
C ALA A 97 15.87 -7.09 5.16
N LEU A 98 15.19 -5.94 4.99
CA LEU A 98 14.90 -5.01 6.07
C LEU A 98 13.40 -5.07 6.43
N HIS A 99 13.12 -5.34 7.71
CA HIS A 99 11.77 -5.22 8.27
C HIS A 99 11.62 -3.86 8.95
N CYS A 100 10.88 -2.97 8.31
CA CYS A 100 10.62 -1.60 8.79
C CYS A 100 9.13 -1.24 8.80
N LEU A 101 8.25 -2.23 8.62
CA LEU A 101 6.79 -2.05 8.65
C LEU A 101 6.22 -2.52 9.99
N PRO A 102 5.17 -1.86 10.51
CA PRO A 102 4.54 -2.29 11.75
C PRO A 102 3.89 -3.68 11.62
N ALA A 103 4.19 -4.61 12.53
CA ALA A 103 3.67 -5.99 12.49
C ALA A 103 2.23 -6.14 13.01
N ASN A 104 1.60 -5.08 13.49
CA ASN A 104 0.16 -5.05 13.71
C ASN A 104 -0.65 -5.01 12.40
N PHE A 105 -0.02 -4.67 11.25
CA PHE A 105 -0.62 -4.72 9.92
C PHE A 105 -0.11 -5.92 9.12
N ILE A 106 -0.93 -6.36 8.16
CA ILE A 106 -0.62 -7.52 7.32
C ILE A 106 0.71 -7.36 6.56
N ALA A 107 1.07 -6.16 6.13
CA ALA A 107 2.31 -5.92 5.40
C ALA A 107 3.56 -6.25 6.23
N GLY A 108 3.60 -5.85 7.51
CA GLY A 108 4.68 -6.22 8.43
C GLY A 108 4.69 -7.71 8.73
N LYS A 109 3.52 -8.32 9.02
CA LYS A 109 3.40 -9.76 9.23
C LYS A 109 3.93 -10.56 8.03
N MET A 110 3.57 -10.15 6.82
CA MET A 110 4.02 -10.84 5.60
C MET A 110 5.52 -10.73 5.36
N MET A 111 6.19 -9.66 5.80
CA MET A 111 7.66 -9.60 5.71
C MET A 111 8.33 -10.64 6.60
N LEU A 112 7.81 -10.87 7.82
CA LEU A 112 8.29 -11.96 8.69
C LEU A 112 8.04 -13.34 8.07
N ILE A 113 6.82 -13.57 7.55
CA ILE A 113 6.49 -14.84 6.90
C ILE A 113 7.40 -15.09 5.70
N ARG A 114 7.60 -14.08 4.84
CA ARG A 114 8.53 -14.20 3.70
C ARG A 114 9.93 -14.56 4.18
N ALA A 115 10.42 -13.90 5.24
CA ALA A 115 11.75 -14.17 5.76
C ALA A 115 11.90 -15.61 6.26
N MET A 116 10.94 -16.09 7.07
CA MET A 116 10.95 -17.46 7.59
C MET A 116 10.83 -18.52 6.49
N ILE A 117 10.02 -18.26 5.46
CA ILE A 117 9.74 -19.26 4.41
C ILE A 117 10.79 -19.24 3.29
N LEU A 118 11.24 -18.04 2.88
CA LEU A 118 12.19 -17.88 1.77
C LEU A 118 13.66 -17.95 2.22
N GLY A 119 13.90 -17.92 3.55
CA GLY A 119 15.25 -18.02 4.11
C GLY A 119 16.03 -16.70 4.04
N PHE A 120 15.39 -15.54 4.20
CA PHE A 120 16.08 -14.26 4.29
C PHE A 120 16.98 -14.14 5.53
N SER A 121 18.01 -13.32 5.40
CA SER A 121 18.68 -12.69 6.53
C SER A 121 17.96 -11.37 6.83
N LEU A 122 17.06 -11.36 7.80
CA LEU A 122 16.16 -10.25 8.11
C LEU A 122 16.71 -9.42 9.26
N ASP A 123 16.91 -8.12 9.02
CA ASP A 123 17.16 -7.15 10.08
C ASP A 123 15.87 -6.42 10.46
N LEU A 124 15.67 -6.23 11.77
CA LEU A 124 14.54 -5.49 12.32
C LEU A 124 14.96 -4.06 12.66
N VAL A 125 14.12 -3.10 12.27
CA VAL A 125 14.24 -1.71 12.72
C VAL A 125 12.88 -1.16 13.12
N SER A 126 12.86 -0.20 14.02
CA SER A 126 11.63 0.47 14.40
C SER A 126 10.95 1.09 13.18
N PRO A 127 9.62 0.95 13.03
CA PRO A 127 8.85 1.56 11.94
C PRO A 127 8.85 3.09 12.02
N ALA A 128 9.90 3.71 11.54
CA ALA A 128 10.07 5.15 11.47
C ALA A 128 9.76 5.69 10.07
N ARG A 129 9.61 7.01 9.93
CA ARG A 129 9.48 7.67 8.61
C ARG A 129 10.69 7.41 7.72
N ASN A 130 11.89 7.42 8.31
CA ASN A 130 13.15 7.03 7.64
C ASN A 130 13.78 5.84 8.38
N PRO A 131 13.53 4.60 7.94
CA PRO A 131 14.11 3.42 8.58
C PRO A 131 15.61 3.26 8.36
N PHE A 132 16.23 4.05 7.47
CA PHE A 132 17.65 4.04 7.19
C PHE A 132 18.45 5.06 8.00
N HIS A 133 17.80 5.91 8.80
CA HIS A 133 18.46 7.02 9.50
C HIS A 133 19.72 6.60 10.30
N LYS A 134 19.75 5.39 10.85
CA LYS A 134 20.89 4.83 11.60
C LYS A 134 21.46 3.53 10.98
N ASN A 135 20.99 3.18 9.78
CA ASN A 135 21.33 1.92 9.14
C ASN A 135 22.04 2.19 7.82
N GLN A 136 23.28 1.71 7.69
CA GLN A 136 24.11 1.87 6.49
C GLN A 136 24.31 0.56 5.71
N LYS A 137 23.57 -0.50 6.10
CA LYS A 137 23.64 -1.77 5.38
C LYS A 137 22.89 -1.70 4.05
N ALA A 138 23.36 -2.46 3.07
CA ALA A 138 22.64 -2.71 1.83
C ALA A 138 21.74 -3.94 1.98
N TYR A 139 20.58 -3.89 1.31
CA TYR A 139 19.56 -4.94 1.35
C TYR A 139 19.11 -5.36 -0.04
N ASP A 140 18.96 -6.66 -0.23
CA ASP A 140 18.44 -7.23 -1.48
C ASP A 140 16.94 -6.97 -1.64
N PHE A 141 16.17 -6.98 -0.53
CA PHE A 141 14.72 -6.82 -0.56
C PHE A 141 14.20 -5.95 0.60
N VAL A 142 13.43 -4.90 0.27
CA VAL A 142 12.81 -4.01 1.27
C VAL A 142 11.36 -3.74 0.89
N ALA A 143 10.47 -3.74 1.89
CA ALA A 143 9.07 -3.30 1.74
C ALA A 143 8.82 -2.03 2.55
N MET A 144 8.21 -1.02 1.92
CA MET A 144 7.94 0.29 2.53
C MET A 144 6.55 0.82 2.18
N THR A 145 6.07 1.73 3.02
CA THR A 145 4.99 2.64 2.63
C THR A 145 5.54 3.75 1.71
N PRO A 146 4.69 4.44 0.92
CA PRO A 146 5.12 5.60 0.13
C PRO A 146 5.79 6.69 0.97
N MET A 147 5.31 6.93 2.19
CA MET A 147 5.90 7.89 3.13
C MET A 147 7.34 7.48 3.52
N GLN A 148 7.54 6.22 3.89
CA GLN A 148 8.88 5.71 4.21
C GLN A 148 9.82 5.79 3.01
N ALA A 149 9.36 5.38 1.83
CA ALA A 149 10.13 5.46 0.59
C ALA A 149 10.55 6.91 0.27
N TYR A 150 9.64 7.88 0.46
CA TYR A 150 9.94 9.30 0.25
C TYR A 150 11.06 9.81 1.20
N HIS A 151 10.96 9.50 2.48
CA HIS A 151 11.96 9.93 3.47
C HIS A 151 13.28 9.14 3.39
N SER A 152 13.28 7.98 2.72
CA SER A 152 14.47 7.14 2.48
C SER A 152 15.12 7.37 1.12
N LEU A 153 14.67 8.35 0.33
CA LEU A 153 15.25 8.63 -1.00
C LEU A 153 16.78 8.76 -1.01
N PRO A 154 17.44 9.39 0.00
CA PRO A 154 18.90 9.45 0.06
C PRO A 154 19.60 8.10 0.22
N HIS A 155 18.88 7.02 0.54
CA HIS A 155 19.41 5.68 0.84
C HIS A 155 18.97 4.61 -0.17
N MET A 156 18.43 5.03 -1.32
CA MET A 156 17.92 4.08 -2.33
C MET A 156 19.01 3.24 -2.99
N ASP A 157 20.25 3.72 -3.00
CA ASP A 157 21.44 2.98 -3.44
C ASP A 157 21.77 1.75 -2.56
N GLN A 158 21.26 1.73 -1.32
CA GLN A 158 21.38 0.60 -0.40
C GLN A 158 20.31 -0.48 -0.64
N ILE A 159 19.40 -0.29 -1.59
CA ILE A 159 18.28 -1.21 -1.84
C ILE A 159 18.33 -1.73 -3.26
N LYS A 160 18.41 -3.05 -3.41
CA LYS A 160 18.36 -3.70 -4.73
C LYS A 160 16.93 -3.80 -5.27
N THR A 161 15.99 -4.30 -4.45
CA THR A 161 14.57 -4.42 -4.80
C THR A 161 13.71 -3.77 -3.73
N LEU A 162 12.93 -2.77 -4.12
CA LEU A 162 12.00 -2.06 -3.26
C LEU A 162 10.57 -2.32 -3.70
N ILE A 163 9.73 -2.83 -2.80
CA ILE A 163 8.28 -2.84 -2.99
C ILE A 163 7.63 -1.75 -2.14
N VAL A 164 6.73 -0.99 -2.74
CA VAL A 164 6.03 0.13 -2.09
C VAL A 164 4.53 -0.14 -2.12
N GLY A 165 3.88 -0.10 -0.96
CA GLY A 165 2.46 -0.40 -0.87
C GLY A 165 1.75 0.25 0.31
N GLY A 166 0.47 -0.10 0.48
CA GLY A 166 -0.38 0.46 1.54
C GLY A 166 -1.10 1.75 1.14
N ALA A 167 -0.56 2.53 0.21
CA ALA A 167 -1.19 3.71 -0.40
C ALA A 167 -0.64 3.91 -1.82
N PRO A 168 -1.32 4.69 -2.68
CA PRO A 168 -0.84 5.00 -4.03
C PRO A 168 0.50 5.72 -4.02
N VAL A 169 1.37 5.37 -4.97
CA VAL A 169 2.65 6.07 -5.18
C VAL A 169 2.42 7.31 -6.03
N SER A 170 2.75 8.49 -5.47
CA SER A 170 2.63 9.74 -6.21
C SER A 170 3.60 9.81 -7.40
N ILE A 171 3.25 10.57 -8.43
CA ILE A 171 4.12 10.79 -9.61
C ILE A 171 5.47 11.37 -9.18
N ALA A 172 5.49 12.26 -8.20
CA ALA A 172 6.73 12.85 -7.68
C ALA A 172 7.64 11.78 -7.05
N LEU A 173 7.08 10.90 -6.22
CA LEU A 173 7.82 9.79 -5.62
C LEU A 173 8.28 8.80 -6.69
N GLN A 174 7.41 8.45 -7.65
CA GLN A 174 7.77 7.57 -8.77
C GLN A 174 8.98 8.13 -9.55
N LYS A 175 8.96 9.41 -9.92
CA LYS A 175 10.08 10.07 -10.60
C LYS A 175 11.36 10.06 -9.77
N ALA A 176 11.26 10.30 -8.46
CA ALA A 176 12.40 10.29 -7.56
C ALA A 176 13.01 8.88 -7.43
N LEU A 177 12.18 7.84 -7.30
CA LEU A 177 12.61 6.44 -7.26
C LEU A 177 13.27 6.01 -8.58
N LEU A 178 12.71 6.44 -9.72
CA LEU A 178 13.34 6.21 -11.03
C LEU A 178 14.73 6.82 -11.11
N LYS A 179 14.87 8.07 -10.65
CA LYS A 179 16.15 8.79 -10.66
C LYS A 179 17.20 8.14 -9.76
N SER A 180 16.79 7.53 -8.65
CA SER A 180 17.70 6.83 -7.72
C SER A 180 18.28 5.53 -8.28
N GLY A 181 17.67 4.96 -9.34
CA GLY A 181 18.12 3.71 -9.97
C GLY A 181 17.66 2.43 -9.26
N VAL A 182 16.97 2.52 -8.10
CA VAL A 182 16.44 1.35 -7.39
C VAL A 182 15.44 0.58 -8.26
N LYS A 183 15.41 -0.75 -8.15
CA LYS A 183 14.34 -1.56 -8.75
C LYS A 183 13.06 -1.42 -7.93
N GLY A 184 12.33 -0.34 -8.15
CA GLY A 184 11.11 -0.01 -7.41
C GLY A 184 9.87 -0.57 -8.07
N TYR A 185 8.95 -1.09 -7.23
CA TYR A 185 7.65 -1.61 -7.63
C TYR A 185 6.56 -1.10 -6.70
N GLU A 186 5.44 -0.67 -7.25
CA GLU A 186 4.22 -0.44 -6.48
C GLU A 186 3.43 -1.73 -6.40
N THR A 187 2.85 -2.02 -5.23
CA THR A 187 2.08 -3.23 -4.98
C THR A 187 0.59 -2.93 -4.93
N TYR A 188 -0.23 -3.81 -5.49
CA TYR A 188 -1.68 -3.81 -5.37
C TYR A 188 -2.13 -5.06 -4.60
N GLY A 189 -2.95 -4.85 -3.58
CA GLY A 189 -3.53 -5.90 -2.75
C GLY A 189 -4.26 -5.33 -1.55
N MET A 190 -4.90 -6.21 -0.80
CA MET A 190 -5.69 -5.89 0.37
C MET A 190 -5.56 -7.00 1.42
N THR A 191 -6.14 -6.81 2.61
CA THR A 191 -6.10 -7.85 3.66
C THR A 191 -6.80 -9.13 3.19
N GLU A 192 -7.89 -8.97 2.45
CA GLU A 192 -8.70 -10.07 1.91
C GLU A 192 -7.92 -10.93 0.88
N THR A 193 -6.90 -10.38 0.25
CA THR A 193 -5.97 -11.10 -0.63
C THR A 193 -4.67 -11.50 0.09
N LEU A 194 -4.63 -11.46 1.43
CA LEU A 194 -3.50 -11.76 2.32
C LEU A 194 -2.32 -10.79 2.19
N SER A 195 -2.04 -10.32 1.00
CA SER A 195 -0.95 -9.42 0.65
C SER A 195 -1.21 -8.84 -0.75
N HIS A 196 -0.15 -8.36 -1.39
CA HIS A 196 -0.23 -7.95 -2.77
C HIS A 196 -0.43 -9.15 -3.71
N ILE A 197 -1.26 -8.96 -4.71
CA ILE A 197 -1.57 -9.93 -5.77
C ILE A 197 -1.06 -9.46 -7.13
N ALA A 198 -0.71 -8.19 -7.24
CA ALA A 198 -0.14 -7.63 -8.45
C ALA A 198 0.88 -6.53 -8.08
N VAL A 199 1.78 -6.26 -9.02
CA VAL A 199 2.78 -5.20 -8.90
C VAL A 199 2.90 -4.44 -10.21
N ARG A 200 3.26 -3.16 -10.15
CA ARG A 200 3.71 -2.39 -11.30
C ARG A 200 5.13 -1.89 -11.08
N THR A 201 5.96 -1.97 -12.10
CA THR A 201 7.29 -1.36 -12.04
C THR A 201 7.17 0.16 -12.07
N MET A 202 8.01 0.85 -11.31
CA MET A 202 8.07 2.33 -11.36
C MET A 202 8.49 2.85 -12.75
N ARG A 203 9.06 2.00 -13.60
CA ARG A 203 9.47 2.33 -14.98
C ARG A 203 8.32 2.32 -15.97
N ASP A 204 7.17 1.74 -15.61
CA ASP A 204 6.02 1.71 -16.50
C ASP A 204 5.27 3.05 -16.49
N PRO A 205 5.30 3.82 -17.61
CA PRO A 205 4.58 5.08 -17.72
C PRO A 205 3.06 4.91 -17.79
N LEU A 206 2.59 3.72 -18.17
CA LEU A 206 1.17 3.41 -18.36
C LEU A 206 0.49 2.99 -17.06
N GLY A 207 1.26 2.69 -16.01
CA GLY A 207 0.72 2.31 -14.71
C GLY A 207 0.06 0.93 -14.68
N THR A 208 0.58 -0.02 -15.46
CA THR A 208 0.02 -1.35 -15.62
C THR A 208 0.49 -2.29 -14.51
N PHE A 209 -0.46 -2.88 -13.78
CA PHE A 209 -0.20 -3.88 -12.77
C PHE A 209 -0.13 -5.27 -13.41
N GLN A 210 0.94 -6.00 -13.12
CA GLN A 210 1.13 -7.39 -13.48
C GLN A 210 0.78 -8.28 -12.27
N CYS A 211 -0.10 -9.25 -12.47
CA CYS A 211 -0.48 -10.21 -11.43
C CYS A 211 0.69 -11.12 -11.06
N LEU A 212 0.76 -11.49 -9.80
CA LEU A 212 1.66 -12.54 -9.31
C LEU A 212 1.25 -13.92 -9.87
N PRO A 213 2.14 -14.92 -9.83
CA PRO A 213 1.82 -16.27 -10.27
C PRO A 213 0.53 -16.82 -9.62
N HIS A 214 -0.26 -17.54 -10.40
CA HIS A 214 -1.51 -18.19 -9.98
C HIS A 214 -2.66 -17.28 -9.61
N ILE A 215 -2.55 -15.97 -9.85
CA ILE A 215 -3.65 -15.02 -9.71
C ILE A 215 -4.37 -14.90 -11.04
N LYS A 216 -5.67 -15.09 -11.03
CA LYS A 216 -6.56 -14.84 -12.17
C LYS A 216 -7.45 -13.66 -11.86
N ILE A 217 -7.73 -12.85 -12.86
CA ILE A 217 -8.54 -11.65 -12.74
C ILE A 217 -9.58 -11.61 -13.86
N HIS A 218 -10.72 -11.00 -13.55
CA HIS A 218 -11.69 -10.58 -14.55
C HIS A 218 -12.42 -9.33 -14.05
N GLN A 219 -13.25 -8.77 -14.90
CA GLN A 219 -14.10 -7.60 -14.60
C GLN A 219 -15.54 -8.06 -14.41
N GLU A 220 -16.24 -7.53 -13.40
CA GLU A 220 -17.68 -7.67 -13.28
C GLU A 220 -18.43 -6.49 -13.97
N GLU A 221 -19.76 -6.48 -13.96
CA GLU A 221 -20.59 -5.54 -14.73
C GLU A 221 -20.34 -4.06 -14.43
N ARG A 222 -19.93 -3.70 -13.19
CA ARG A 222 -19.59 -2.31 -12.81
C ARG A 222 -18.17 -1.91 -13.24
N GLY A 223 -17.44 -2.80 -13.93
CA GLY A 223 -16.04 -2.61 -14.27
C GLY A 223 -15.09 -2.85 -13.13
N CYS A 224 -15.55 -3.46 -12.02
CA CYS A 224 -14.72 -3.72 -10.87
C CYS A 224 -13.90 -5.00 -11.03
N LEU A 225 -12.70 -4.99 -10.42
CA LEU A 225 -11.81 -6.14 -10.39
C LEU A 225 -12.41 -7.26 -9.56
N VAL A 226 -12.45 -8.45 -10.14
CA VAL A 226 -12.71 -9.71 -9.45
C VAL A 226 -11.43 -10.53 -9.42
N VAL A 227 -11.06 -10.99 -8.23
CA VAL A 227 -9.84 -11.75 -7.97
C VAL A 227 -10.18 -13.20 -7.71
N ASN A 228 -9.57 -14.10 -8.46
CA ASN A 228 -9.64 -15.54 -8.23
C ASN A 228 -8.23 -16.10 -8.02
N ALA A 229 -7.94 -16.49 -6.78
CA ALA A 229 -6.66 -17.01 -6.32
C ALA A 229 -6.87 -18.21 -5.37
N PRO A 230 -7.29 -19.37 -5.87
CA PRO A 230 -7.65 -20.53 -5.03
C PRO A 230 -6.50 -21.00 -4.13
N LEU A 231 -5.25 -20.79 -4.55
CA LEU A 231 -4.09 -21.09 -3.71
C LEU A 231 -4.01 -20.22 -2.44
N LEU A 232 -4.65 -19.07 -2.47
CA LEU A 232 -4.73 -18.13 -1.34
C LEU A 232 -6.07 -18.24 -0.59
N ASP A 233 -6.89 -19.26 -0.89
CA ASP A 233 -8.27 -19.42 -0.43
C ASP A 233 -9.18 -18.23 -0.83
N VAL A 234 -8.85 -17.53 -1.92
CA VAL A 234 -9.62 -16.41 -2.48
C VAL A 234 -10.34 -16.88 -3.73
N VAL A 235 -11.68 -16.88 -3.70
CA VAL A 235 -12.52 -17.30 -4.82
C VAL A 235 -13.50 -16.17 -5.12
N ASP A 236 -13.45 -15.68 -6.36
CA ASP A 236 -14.34 -14.65 -6.92
C ASP A 236 -14.56 -13.44 -6.00
N LEU A 237 -13.46 -12.96 -5.42
CA LEU A 237 -13.47 -11.77 -4.57
C LEU A 237 -13.73 -10.53 -5.41
N VAL A 238 -14.94 -10.00 -5.31
CA VAL A 238 -15.34 -8.75 -5.97
C VAL A 238 -14.82 -7.57 -5.17
N THR A 239 -14.06 -6.69 -5.83
CA THR A 239 -13.56 -5.46 -5.23
C THR A 239 -14.44 -4.26 -5.61
N ASN A 240 -14.17 -3.09 -5.02
CA ASN A 240 -14.72 -1.81 -5.47
C ASN A 240 -13.73 -1.02 -6.34
N ASP A 241 -12.66 -1.64 -6.77
CA ASP A 241 -11.62 -1.02 -7.59
C ASP A 241 -11.95 -1.24 -9.08
N GLN A 242 -12.28 -0.17 -9.79
CA GLN A 242 -12.54 -0.21 -11.23
C GLN A 242 -11.21 -0.31 -11.99
N ILE A 243 -11.17 -1.19 -12.97
CA ILE A 243 -9.97 -1.50 -13.74
C ILE A 243 -10.24 -1.48 -15.24
N GLU A 244 -9.16 -1.41 -16.00
CA GLU A 244 -9.10 -1.76 -17.41
C GLU A 244 -8.24 -3.01 -17.56
N ILE A 245 -8.80 -4.08 -18.08
CA ILE A 245 -8.03 -5.29 -18.38
C ILE A 245 -7.24 -5.07 -19.66
N ILE A 246 -5.90 -5.24 -19.57
CA ILE A 246 -5.00 -5.14 -20.70
C ILE A 246 -4.81 -6.51 -21.35
N ASN A 247 -4.63 -7.55 -20.50
CA ASN A 247 -4.58 -8.95 -20.91
C ASN A 247 -4.93 -9.85 -19.72
N THR A 248 -4.77 -11.16 -19.87
CA THR A 248 -5.18 -12.18 -18.89
C THR A 248 -4.56 -12.05 -17.50
N ASN A 249 -3.42 -11.34 -17.39
CA ASN A 249 -2.68 -11.20 -16.12
C ASN A 249 -2.22 -9.76 -15.85
N THR A 250 -2.67 -8.78 -16.63
CA THR A 250 -2.33 -7.37 -16.42
C THR A 250 -3.56 -6.48 -16.53
N PHE A 251 -3.58 -5.47 -15.66
CA PHE A 251 -4.67 -4.48 -15.62
C PHE A 251 -4.14 -3.10 -15.27
N ARG A 252 -4.92 -2.08 -15.56
CA ARG A 252 -4.73 -0.71 -15.11
C ARG A 252 -5.82 -0.34 -14.12
N LEU A 253 -5.42 0.26 -13.00
CA LEU A 253 -6.37 0.79 -12.03
C LEU A 253 -6.93 2.12 -12.54
N ILE A 254 -8.27 2.24 -12.59
CA ILE A 254 -8.98 3.45 -13.01
C ILE A 254 -9.33 4.31 -11.79
N GLY A 255 -9.87 3.69 -10.75
CA GLY A 255 -10.31 4.34 -9.52
C GLY A 255 -11.20 3.43 -8.70
N ARG A 256 -11.93 3.99 -7.75
CA ARG A 256 -12.88 3.24 -6.92
C ARG A 256 -14.30 3.64 -7.24
N VAL A 257 -15.20 2.66 -7.33
CA VAL A 257 -16.62 2.91 -7.57
C VAL A 257 -17.24 3.77 -6.46
N ASP A 258 -16.75 3.60 -5.22
CA ASP A 258 -17.20 4.38 -4.05
C ASP A 258 -16.86 5.88 -4.14
N ASN A 259 -15.87 6.24 -4.94
CA ASN A 259 -15.37 7.60 -5.06
C ASN A 259 -15.87 8.31 -6.34
N VAL A 260 -16.58 7.62 -7.23
CA VAL A 260 -17.06 8.19 -8.49
C VAL A 260 -17.94 9.41 -8.21
N ILE A 261 -17.58 10.54 -8.81
CA ILE A 261 -18.35 11.78 -8.76
C ILE A 261 -19.26 11.86 -9.99
N ASN A 262 -20.56 12.11 -9.77
CA ASN A 262 -21.52 12.28 -10.86
C ASN A 262 -21.83 13.77 -11.06
N SER A 263 -21.04 14.44 -11.88
CA SER A 263 -21.14 15.89 -12.11
C SER A 263 -21.77 16.20 -13.45
N GLY A 264 -22.96 16.76 -13.44
CA GLY A 264 -23.70 17.10 -14.67
C GLY A 264 -23.99 15.90 -15.58
N GLY A 265 -24.19 14.71 -15.00
CA GLY A 265 -24.41 13.46 -15.73
C GLY A 265 -23.12 12.78 -16.23
N VAL A 266 -21.95 13.35 -15.97
CA VAL A 266 -20.66 12.77 -16.32
C VAL A 266 -20.06 12.07 -15.09
N LYS A 267 -19.72 10.79 -15.23
CA LYS A 267 -19.02 10.01 -14.20
C LYS A 267 -17.53 10.33 -14.24
N LEU A 268 -17.01 10.85 -13.14
CA LEU A 268 -15.63 11.25 -13.00
C LEU A 268 -14.95 10.40 -11.94
N HIS A 269 -13.70 10.00 -12.21
CA HIS A 269 -12.87 9.24 -11.29
C HIS A 269 -11.87 10.18 -10.61
N PRO A 270 -12.06 10.50 -9.31
CA PRO A 270 -11.16 11.39 -8.57
C PRO A 270 -9.71 11.02 -8.68
N GLU A 271 -9.40 9.72 -8.65
CA GLU A 271 -8.02 9.21 -8.71
C GLU A 271 -7.32 9.59 -10.02
N GLN A 272 -8.03 9.62 -11.14
CA GLN A 272 -7.48 10.04 -12.43
C GLN A 272 -7.20 11.56 -12.46
N ILE A 273 -8.12 12.35 -11.89
CA ILE A 273 -7.94 13.80 -11.77
C ILE A 273 -6.77 14.10 -10.82
N GLU A 274 -6.70 13.41 -9.70
CA GLU A 274 -5.58 13.51 -8.73
C GLU A 274 -4.24 13.17 -9.39
N GLN A 275 -4.19 12.13 -10.22
CA GLN A 275 -2.98 11.78 -10.96
C GLN A 275 -2.51 12.92 -11.88
N LYS A 276 -3.43 13.57 -12.60
CA LYS A 276 -3.11 14.73 -13.46
C LYS A 276 -2.63 15.92 -12.63
N LEU A 277 -3.31 16.22 -11.52
CA LEU A 277 -2.98 17.34 -10.63
C LEU A 277 -1.67 17.12 -9.86
N ALA A 278 -1.32 15.90 -9.51
CA ALA A 278 -0.06 15.57 -8.82
C ALA A 278 1.19 15.91 -9.63
N ALA A 279 1.07 16.10 -10.95
CA ALA A 279 2.18 16.59 -11.79
C ALA A 279 2.56 18.05 -11.51
N VAL A 280 1.63 18.85 -10.97
CA VAL A 280 1.76 20.31 -10.80
C VAL A 280 1.55 20.79 -9.37
N LEU A 281 0.94 19.96 -8.49
CA LEU A 281 0.72 20.28 -7.09
C LEU A 281 1.68 19.47 -6.21
N SER A 282 2.40 20.14 -5.33
CA SER A 282 3.29 19.52 -4.32
C SER A 282 2.61 19.32 -2.96
N HIS A 283 1.39 19.82 -2.80
CA HIS A 283 0.62 19.77 -1.56
C HIS A 283 -0.03 18.40 -1.36
N SER A 284 -0.34 18.06 -0.12
CA SER A 284 -1.26 16.96 0.16
C SER A 284 -2.68 17.38 -0.21
N PHE A 285 -3.30 16.66 -1.14
CA PHE A 285 -4.63 16.97 -1.64
C PHE A 285 -5.41 15.72 -1.99
N PHE A 286 -6.71 15.88 -2.17
CA PHE A 286 -7.57 14.91 -2.84
C PHE A 286 -8.68 15.62 -3.61
N ILE A 287 -9.27 14.92 -4.59
CA ILE A 287 -10.46 15.33 -5.30
C ILE A 287 -11.69 14.73 -4.62
N GLY A 288 -12.66 15.55 -4.36
CA GLY A 288 -13.97 15.16 -3.83
C GLY A 288 -15.09 15.89 -4.52
N SER A 289 -16.30 15.77 -3.96
CA SER A 289 -17.48 16.50 -4.44
C SER A 289 -18.21 17.19 -3.31
N LEU A 290 -18.94 18.23 -3.66
CA LEU A 290 -19.95 18.85 -2.82
C LEU A 290 -21.28 18.90 -3.60
N PRO A 291 -22.44 18.86 -2.91
CA PRO A 291 -23.73 19.03 -3.55
C PRO A 291 -23.79 20.34 -4.35
N ASP A 292 -24.37 20.28 -5.55
CA ASP A 292 -24.55 21.42 -6.42
C ASP A 292 -25.95 21.35 -7.06
N PRO A 293 -26.74 22.46 -7.03
CA PRO A 293 -28.12 22.43 -7.49
C PRO A 293 -28.28 22.23 -9.01
N THR A 294 -27.22 22.48 -9.80
CA THR A 294 -27.25 22.38 -11.25
C THR A 294 -26.53 21.13 -11.76
N LEU A 295 -25.48 20.73 -11.10
CA LEU A 295 -24.65 19.60 -11.50
C LEU A 295 -24.94 18.30 -10.72
N GLY A 296 -25.78 18.38 -9.66
CA GLY A 296 -25.93 17.32 -8.68
C GLY A 296 -24.73 17.30 -7.72
N GLU A 297 -23.54 17.06 -8.27
CA GLU A 297 -22.26 17.15 -7.55
C GLU A 297 -21.27 18.03 -8.30
N LYS A 298 -20.66 18.99 -7.62
CA LYS A 298 -19.54 19.76 -8.16
C LYS A 298 -18.22 19.19 -7.69
N VAL A 299 -17.27 19.07 -8.61
CA VAL A 299 -15.90 18.63 -8.31
C VAL A 299 -15.17 19.68 -7.48
N ILE A 300 -14.54 19.28 -6.39
CA ILE A 300 -13.72 20.16 -5.56
C ILE A 300 -12.30 19.62 -5.41
N LEU A 301 -11.36 20.53 -5.20
CA LEU A 301 -10.01 20.23 -4.76
C LEU A 301 -9.89 20.49 -3.26
N ALA A 302 -9.70 19.46 -2.46
CA ALA A 302 -9.42 19.56 -1.04
C ALA A 302 -7.91 19.60 -0.81
N LEU A 303 -7.39 20.64 -0.16
CA LEU A 303 -6.00 20.81 0.20
C LEU A 303 -5.81 20.70 1.71
N LYS A 304 -4.72 20.08 2.13
CA LYS A 304 -4.23 20.18 3.50
C LYS A 304 -3.44 21.47 3.65
N ASP A 305 -3.73 22.24 4.72
CA ASP A 305 -3.02 23.47 5.02
C ASP A 305 -1.51 23.21 5.22
N GLN A 306 -0.71 23.99 4.52
CA GLN A 306 0.75 24.05 4.66
C GLN A 306 1.08 25.55 4.73
N LEU A 307 1.48 26.01 5.88
CA LEU A 307 1.60 27.39 6.38
C LEU A 307 2.20 28.47 5.44
N GLU A 308 2.58 28.16 4.22
CA GLU A 308 3.33 29.08 3.34
C GLU A 308 2.76 29.23 1.92
N SER A 309 1.56 28.74 1.63
CA SER A 309 1.07 28.78 0.25
C SER A 309 -0.04 29.80 0.03
N PRO A 310 0.15 30.75 -0.90
CA PRO A 310 -0.93 31.63 -1.33
C PRO A 310 -1.97 30.80 -2.10
N TRP A 311 -3.11 30.55 -1.49
CA TRP A 311 -4.21 29.74 -2.07
C TRP A 311 -4.67 30.26 -3.42
N GLU A 312 -4.63 31.58 -3.63
CA GLU A 312 -4.96 32.25 -4.89
C GLU A 312 -3.99 31.86 -6.03
N ALA A 313 -2.71 31.64 -5.73
CA ALA A 313 -1.73 31.19 -6.72
C ALA A 313 -2.01 29.75 -7.15
N ILE A 314 -2.40 28.89 -6.18
CA ILE A 314 -2.82 27.51 -6.49
C ILE A 314 -4.10 27.53 -7.32
N ALA A 315 -5.09 28.33 -6.95
CA ALA A 315 -6.34 28.50 -7.68
C ALA A 315 -6.09 28.93 -9.14
N LYS A 316 -5.22 29.93 -9.34
CA LYS A 316 -4.81 30.40 -10.68
C LYS A 316 -4.16 29.27 -11.50
N LYS A 317 -3.28 28.51 -10.86
CA LYS A 317 -2.58 27.38 -11.50
C LYS A 317 -3.55 26.29 -11.95
N ILE A 318 -4.58 25.97 -11.13
CA ILE A 318 -5.59 24.95 -11.47
C ILE A 318 -6.45 25.40 -12.66
N LYS A 319 -6.79 26.69 -12.74
CA LYS A 319 -7.57 27.22 -13.88
C LYS A 319 -6.87 27.06 -15.21
N THR A 320 -5.55 27.10 -15.24
CA THR A 320 -4.71 27.09 -16.44
C THR A 320 -4.06 25.75 -16.76
N ILE A 321 -4.26 24.72 -15.89
CA ILE A 321 -3.63 23.43 -16.09
C ILE A 321 -4.14 22.76 -17.37
N GLU A 322 -3.22 22.27 -18.18
CA GLU A 322 -3.52 21.45 -19.35
C GLU A 322 -3.81 19.99 -18.98
N GLY A 323 -4.57 19.28 -19.81
CA GLY A 323 -4.87 17.86 -19.62
C GLY A 323 -6.11 17.55 -18.75
N LEU A 324 -6.74 18.57 -18.13
CA LEU A 324 -8.07 18.43 -17.52
C LEU A 324 -9.17 18.87 -18.48
N THR A 325 -10.19 18.03 -18.62
CA THR A 325 -11.42 18.43 -19.32
C THR A 325 -12.18 19.47 -18.49
N SER A 326 -13.17 20.13 -19.08
CA SER A 326 -14.03 21.12 -18.38
C SER A 326 -14.77 20.50 -17.19
N TYR A 327 -15.15 19.23 -17.28
CA TYR A 327 -15.83 18.47 -16.22
C TYR A 327 -14.88 18.06 -15.10
N GLU A 328 -13.63 17.72 -15.42
CA GLU A 328 -12.62 17.32 -14.43
C GLU A 328 -12.04 18.50 -13.64
N ARG A 329 -12.22 19.73 -14.14
CA ARG A 329 -11.72 20.93 -13.45
C ARG A 329 -12.48 21.14 -12.15
N PRO A 330 -11.79 21.19 -11.00
CA PRO A 330 -12.42 21.55 -9.75
C PRO A 330 -13.10 22.92 -9.86
N LYS A 331 -14.31 23.02 -9.30
CA LYS A 331 -15.08 24.27 -9.26
C LYS A 331 -14.83 25.07 -7.99
N THR A 332 -14.32 24.40 -6.95
CA THR A 332 -14.05 25.03 -5.66
C THR A 332 -12.76 24.44 -5.10
N LEU A 333 -11.92 25.29 -4.56
CA LEU A 333 -10.77 24.96 -3.72
C LEU A 333 -11.23 25.01 -2.26
N VAL A 334 -10.98 23.95 -1.50
CA VAL A 334 -11.33 23.86 -0.07
C VAL A 334 -10.08 23.48 0.72
N VAL A 335 -9.75 24.26 1.77
CA VAL A 335 -8.55 24.04 2.59
C VAL A 335 -8.94 23.57 3.97
N PHE A 336 -8.29 22.50 4.44
CA PHE A 336 -8.47 21.92 5.77
C PHE A 336 -7.17 21.99 6.56
N SER A 337 -7.25 22.20 7.86
CA SER A 337 -6.09 22.16 8.77
C SER A 337 -5.41 20.79 8.78
N SER A 338 -6.19 19.73 8.65
CA SER A 338 -5.71 18.35 8.59
C SER A 338 -6.71 17.48 7.85
N PHE A 339 -6.25 16.37 7.30
CA PHE A 339 -7.12 15.33 6.80
C PHE A 339 -7.40 14.30 7.87
N VAL A 340 -8.61 13.74 7.85
CA VAL A 340 -8.95 12.55 8.65
C VAL A 340 -8.35 11.33 7.94
N GLU A 341 -7.45 10.65 8.62
CA GLU A 341 -6.73 9.51 8.05
C GLU A 341 -7.05 8.22 8.82
N THR A 342 -6.82 7.08 8.19
CA THR A 342 -6.78 5.77 8.85
C THR A 342 -5.45 5.63 9.60
N HIS A 343 -5.33 4.64 10.48
CA HIS A 343 -4.04 4.28 11.11
C HIS A 343 -2.93 3.95 10.09
N SER A 344 -3.30 3.54 8.87
CA SER A 344 -2.36 3.28 7.77
C SER A 344 -2.07 4.51 6.89
N GLY A 345 -2.57 5.71 7.26
CA GLY A 345 -2.33 6.96 6.53
C GLY A 345 -3.23 7.17 5.30
N LYS A 346 -4.30 6.39 5.11
CA LYS A 346 -5.26 6.61 4.02
C LYS A 346 -6.24 7.70 4.40
N VAL A 347 -6.46 8.68 3.53
CA VAL A 347 -7.43 9.77 3.74
C VAL A 347 -8.86 9.23 3.68
N LYS A 348 -9.65 9.57 4.71
CA LYS A 348 -11.10 9.36 4.75
C LYS A 348 -11.79 10.59 4.20
N ARG A 349 -12.06 10.59 2.87
CA ARG A 349 -12.56 11.77 2.13
C ARG A 349 -13.85 12.31 2.75
N ASP A 350 -14.86 11.48 2.93
CA ASP A 350 -16.16 11.90 3.48
C ASP A 350 -16.03 12.54 4.87
N LYS A 351 -15.21 11.92 5.74
CA LYS A 351 -14.98 12.46 7.09
C LYS A 351 -14.19 13.77 7.06
N THR A 352 -13.27 13.92 6.12
CA THR A 352 -12.52 15.17 5.95
C THR A 352 -13.44 16.27 5.42
N LEU A 353 -14.29 15.97 4.43
CA LEU A 353 -15.24 16.93 3.87
C LEU A 353 -16.33 17.36 4.86
N ALA A 354 -16.62 16.54 5.86
CA ALA A 354 -17.52 16.89 6.96
C ALA A 354 -16.91 17.86 8.00
N LEU A 355 -15.58 18.09 7.95
CA LEU A 355 -14.94 19.10 8.82
C LEU A 355 -15.24 20.52 8.35
N LYS A 356 -15.15 21.46 9.28
CA LYS A 356 -15.21 22.89 8.93
C LYS A 356 -13.92 23.27 8.18
N PRO A 357 -14.00 23.80 6.95
CA PRO A 357 -12.82 24.22 6.22
C PRO A 357 -12.23 25.51 6.83
N LEU A 358 -10.92 25.69 6.70
CA LEU A 358 -10.24 26.94 7.02
C LEU A 358 -10.51 28.02 5.98
N TYR A 359 -10.61 27.60 4.71
CA TYR A 359 -10.78 28.50 3.57
C TYR A 359 -11.51 27.78 2.44
N SER A 360 -12.27 28.52 1.69
CA SER A 360 -12.96 28.04 0.47
C SER A 360 -12.97 29.15 -0.56
N LEU A 361 -12.66 28.80 -1.81
CA LEU A 361 -12.61 29.70 -2.96
C LEU A 361 -13.24 29.03 -4.18
N ASP A 362 -14.20 29.68 -4.82
CA ASP A 362 -14.72 29.23 -6.11
C ASP A 362 -13.71 29.53 -7.23
N LEU A 363 -13.52 28.55 -8.11
CA LEU A 363 -12.51 28.54 -9.17
C LEU A 363 -13.06 28.96 -10.53
#